data_74e4cc7055d0895d345e423e7f5a149e
#
_entry.id   74e4cc7055d0895d345e423e7f5a149e
#
_cell.length_a   1.000
_cell.length_b   1.000
_cell.length_c   1.000
_cell.angle_alpha   90.00
_cell.angle_beta   90.00
_cell.angle_gamma   90.00
#
_symmetry.space_group_name_H-M   'P 1'
#
loop_
_entity.id
_entity.type
_entity.pdbx_description
1 polymer ?
#
loop_
_entity_poly.entity_id
_entity_poly.type
_entity_poly.pdbx_seq_one_letter_code
_entity_poly.pdbx_strand_id
1 'polypeptide(L)'
;WRILNESGTLYLHLDYRESHYAKVLLDALFGRDCFLNEIIWAYDYGAKSKSRWPSKHDTILVYVKNPDSYYFDSSAVDREPYMAPGLVTPEKAERGKLPTDVWWHTIVSTTGREKTGYPTQKPLGILRRIIQASSKEGDLVLDFFAGSGTTGAAAAELGRRFILIDQNPESIAVISGRLEKQGVAFELQRARPQNR
;
A
#
# COMPACT_ATOMS: atom_id res chain seq x y z
N TRP A 1 2.36 -10.67 -12.25
CA TRP A 1 3.67 -10.49 -12.91
C TRP A 1 3.57 -10.24 -14.40
N ARG A 2 2.78 -11.03 -15.17
CA ARG A 2 2.63 -10.87 -16.64
C ARG A 2 2.09 -9.52 -17.08
N ILE A 3 1.27 -8.88 -16.25
CA ILE A 3 0.64 -7.56 -16.53
C ILE A 3 1.40 -6.40 -15.93
N LEU A 4 2.41 -6.66 -15.10
CA LEU A 4 3.25 -5.59 -14.53
C LEU A 4 4.19 -5.03 -15.60
N ASN A 5 4.25 -3.69 -15.70
CA ASN A 5 5.18 -2.99 -16.60
C ASN A 5 6.63 -3.30 -16.23
N GLU A 6 7.56 -3.19 -17.16
CA GLU A 6 8.99 -3.41 -16.93
C GLU A 6 9.57 -2.52 -15.83
N SER A 7 9.10 -1.28 -15.71
CA SER A 7 9.47 -0.37 -14.61
C SER A 7 8.57 -0.50 -13.38
N GLY A 8 7.63 -1.45 -13.37
CA GLY A 8 6.58 -1.56 -12.35
C GLY A 8 7.03 -2.27 -11.09
N THR A 9 6.34 -1.96 -9.99
CA THR A 9 6.58 -2.50 -8.64
C THR A 9 5.33 -3.18 -8.11
N LEU A 10 5.49 -4.36 -7.53
CA LEU A 10 4.47 -5.10 -6.79
C LEU A 10 4.66 -4.86 -5.29
N TYR A 11 3.60 -4.46 -4.62
CA TYR A 11 3.50 -4.40 -3.16
C TYR A 11 2.49 -5.43 -2.68
N LEU A 12 2.92 -6.42 -1.91
CA LEU A 12 2.06 -7.44 -1.33
C LEU A 12 2.00 -7.28 0.18
N HIS A 13 0.85 -6.82 0.68
CA HIS A 13 0.61 -6.61 2.09
C HIS A 13 -0.05 -7.82 2.73
N LEU A 14 0.56 -8.35 3.79
CA LEU A 14 0.13 -9.54 4.52
C LEU A 14 0.40 -9.40 6.01
N ASP A 15 -0.33 -10.15 6.80
CA ASP A 15 -0.01 -10.32 8.22
C ASP A 15 1.08 -11.41 8.43
N TYR A 16 1.53 -11.55 9.67
CA TYR A 16 2.60 -12.47 10.07
C TYR A 16 2.33 -13.95 9.77
N ARG A 17 1.08 -14.34 9.53
CA ARG A 17 0.71 -15.75 9.28
C ARG A 17 1.10 -16.20 7.89
N GLU A 18 1.01 -15.29 6.90
CA GLU A 18 1.18 -15.61 5.48
C GLU A 18 2.41 -14.97 4.84
N SER A 19 2.99 -13.93 5.45
CA SER A 19 4.08 -13.16 4.85
C SER A 19 5.30 -14.00 4.50
N HIS A 20 5.71 -14.93 5.37
CA HIS A 20 6.88 -15.77 5.13
C HIS A 20 6.66 -16.79 4.00
N TYR A 21 5.47 -17.40 3.95
CA TYR A 21 5.10 -18.33 2.88
C TYR A 21 5.00 -17.60 1.53
N ALA A 22 4.38 -16.43 1.52
CA ALA A 22 4.29 -15.59 0.34
C ALA A 22 5.67 -15.15 -0.15
N LYS A 23 6.59 -14.78 0.76
CA LYS A 23 7.97 -14.44 0.40
C LYS A 23 8.66 -15.56 -0.36
N VAL A 24 8.60 -16.78 0.16
CA VAL A 24 9.20 -17.95 -0.51
C VAL A 24 8.56 -18.23 -1.87
N LEU A 25 7.23 -18.12 -1.95
CA LEU A 25 6.50 -18.29 -3.22
C LEU A 25 6.89 -17.23 -4.26
N LEU A 26 6.95 -15.96 -3.85
CA LEU A 26 7.31 -14.87 -4.76
C LEU A 26 8.77 -14.98 -5.23
N ASP A 27 9.69 -15.40 -4.37
CA ASP A 27 11.07 -15.70 -4.75
C ASP A 27 11.15 -16.79 -5.83
N ALA A 28 10.34 -17.84 -5.69
CA ALA A 28 10.28 -18.92 -6.67
C ALA A 28 9.66 -18.50 -8.01
N LEU A 29 8.67 -17.58 -7.98
CA LEU A 29 7.95 -17.14 -9.18
C LEU A 29 8.66 -16.00 -9.93
N PHE A 30 9.29 -15.08 -9.21
CA PHE A 30 9.82 -13.82 -9.77
C PHE A 30 11.32 -13.74 -9.74
N GLY A 31 11.98 -14.60 -8.96
CA GLY A 31 13.41 -14.55 -8.68
C GLY A 31 13.74 -13.66 -7.47
N ARG A 32 14.77 -14.07 -6.74
CA ARG A 32 15.22 -13.35 -5.53
C ARG A 32 15.79 -11.98 -5.85
N ASP A 33 16.37 -11.81 -7.02
CA ASP A 33 16.96 -10.53 -7.47
C ASP A 33 15.89 -9.44 -7.72
N CYS A 34 14.63 -9.85 -7.92
CA CYS A 34 13.49 -8.93 -8.03
C CYS A 34 12.95 -8.47 -6.67
N PHE A 35 13.38 -9.06 -5.56
CA PHE A 35 13.00 -8.65 -4.23
C PHE A 35 13.74 -7.37 -3.82
N LEU A 36 12.99 -6.30 -3.53
CA LEU A 36 13.55 -5.00 -3.19
C LEU A 36 13.58 -4.77 -1.68
N ASN A 37 12.43 -4.91 -1.01
CA ASN A 37 12.29 -4.65 0.42
C ASN A 37 11.23 -5.54 1.09
N GLU A 38 11.44 -5.80 2.37
CA GLU A 38 10.39 -6.09 3.33
C GLU A 38 10.12 -4.81 4.13
N ILE A 39 8.90 -4.27 4.02
CA ILE A 39 8.48 -3.11 4.80
C ILE A 39 7.67 -3.61 5.98
N ILE A 40 8.05 -3.21 7.19
CA ILE A 40 7.31 -3.45 8.42
C ILE A 40 6.41 -2.24 8.69
N TRP A 41 5.11 -2.42 8.47
CA TRP A 41 4.13 -1.42 8.88
C TRP A 41 3.73 -1.67 10.33
N ALA A 42 4.32 -0.89 11.24
CA ALA A 42 4.06 -0.96 12.68
C ALA A 42 2.92 -0.01 13.09
N TYR A 43 2.03 -0.53 13.95
CA TYR A 43 0.89 0.20 14.51
C TYR A 43 0.65 -0.25 15.96
N ASP A 44 0.20 0.64 16.83
CA ASP A 44 0.00 0.35 18.25
C ASP A 44 -1.48 0.19 18.61
N TYR A 45 -2.23 -0.59 17.83
CA TYR A 45 -3.65 -0.84 18.07
C TYR A 45 -3.99 -2.34 17.94
N GLY A 46 -5.08 -2.76 18.58
CA GLY A 46 -5.60 -4.12 18.45
C GLY A 46 -4.92 -5.10 19.41
N ALA A 47 -4.46 -6.21 18.90
CA ALA A 47 -4.05 -7.43 19.60
C ALA A 47 -3.54 -7.25 21.03
N LYS A 48 -4.14 -7.97 21.97
CA LYS A 48 -3.70 -8.09 23.37
C LYS A 48 -3.43 -9.55 23.68
N SER A 49 -2.37 -9.84 24.40
CA SER A 49 -2.05 -11.20 24.85
C SER A 49 -1.28 -11.16 26.16
N LYS A 50 -1.52 -12.15 27.02
CA LYS A 50 -0.74 -12.37 28.25
C LYS A 50 0.20 -13.58 28.13
N SER A 51 0.06 -14.37 27.06
CA SER A 51 0.80 -15.62 26.84
C SER A 51 1.86 -15.53 25.75
N ARG A 52 1.87 -14.45 24.96
CA ARG A 52 2.86 -14.19 23.90
C ARG A 52 2.96 -12.69 23.62
N TRP A 53 3.98 -12.28 22.90
CA TRP A 53 4.09 -10.91 22.41
C TRP A 53 2.94 -10.60 21.45
N PRO A 54 2.11 -9.57 21.69
CA PRO A 54 1.03 -9.20 20.78
C PRO A 54 1.60 -8.66 19.47
N SER A 55 1.08 -9.16 18.33
CA SER A 55 1.47 -8.68 17.02
C SER A 55 0.99 -7.25 16.81
N LYS A 56 1.89 -6.35 16.45
CA LYS A 56 1.64 -4.92 16.26
C LYS A 56 2.19 -4.41 14.93
N HIS A 57 2.34 -5.29 13.96
CA HIS A 57 2.76 -4.94 12.62
C HIS A 57 2.19 -5.90 11.59
N ASP A 58 2.12 -5.43 10.36
CA ASP A 58 1.95 -6.21 9.16
C ASP A 58 3.19 -6.05 8.27
N THR A 59 3.36 -6.96 7.33
CA THR A 59 4.48 -6.99 6.39
C THR A 59 4.01 -6.58 4.99
N ILE A 60 4.79 -5.74 4.30
CA ILE A 60 4.59 -5.43 2.90
C ILE A 60 5.84 -5.87 2.14
N LEU A 61 5.69 -6.92 1.32
CA LEU A 61 6.76 -7.42 0.46
C LEU A 61 6.79 -6.59 -0.83
N VAL A 62 7.97 -6.11 -1.21
CA VAL A 62 8.17 -5.26 -2.39
C VAL A 62 9.02 -5.99 -3.41
N TYR A 63 8.46 -6.19 -4.60
CA TYR A 63 9.14 -6.77 -5.76
C TYR A 63 9.08 -5.85 -6.96
N VAL A 64 10.17 -5.76 -7.68
CA VAL A 64 10.25 -4.98 -8.93
C VAL A 64 10.30 -5.91 -10.13
N LYS A 65 9.65 -5.52 -11.23
CA LYS A 65 9.63 -6.33 -12.45
C LYS A 65 11.03 -6.52 -13.03
N ASN A 66 11.80 -5.45 -13.07
CA ASN A 66 13.17 -5.45 -13.55
C ASN A 66 14.05 -4.65 -12.56
N PRO A 67 15.00 -5.32 -11.87
CA PRO A 67 15.86 -4.67 -10.87
C PRO A 67 16.77 -3.58 -11.43
N ASP A 68 17.03 -3.60 -12.74
CA ASP A 68 17.90 -2.61 -13.39
C ASP A 68 17.16 -1.37 -13.89
N SER A 69 15.81 -1.39 -13.93
CA SER A 69 15.01 -0.32 -14.55
C SER A 69 13.70 0.02 -13.88
N TYR A 70 13.50 -0.39 -12.61
CA TYR A 70 12.28 -0.02 -11.88
C TYR A 70 12.22 1.48 -11.58
N TYR A 71 11.00 2.00 -11.42
CA TYR A 71 10.78 3.39 -11.03
C TYR A 71 10.67 3.52 -9.51
N PHE A 72 11.49 4.43 -8.94
CA PHE A 72 11.40 4.82 -7.55
C PHE A 72 11.78 6.29 -7.38
N ASP A 73 10.85 7.11 -6.91
CA ASP A 73 11.04 8.53 -6.66
C ASP A 73 11.05 8.83 -5.15
N SER A 74 12.24 8.90 -4.58
CA SER A 74 12.42 9.25 -3.17
C SER A 74 12.09 10.72 -2.86
N SER A 75 12.03 11.58 -3.87
CA SER A 75 11.73 13.01 -3.68
C SER A 75 10.24 13.30 -3.55
N ALA A 76 9.40 12.43 -4.12
CA ALA A 76 7.94 12.54 -4.05
C ALA A 76 7.34 12.06 -2.73
N VAL A 77 8.13 11.37 -1.89
CA VAL A 77 7.65 10.79 -0.63
C VAL A 77 7.80 11.79 0.52
N ASP A 78 6.77 11.86 1.36
CA ASP A 78 6.79 12.69 2.58
C ASP A 78 7.97 12.32 3.48
N ARG A 79 8.64 13.35 4.03
CA ARG A 79 9.75 13.17 4.96
C ARG A 79 9.26 12.87 6.37
N GLU A 80 10.04 12.08 7.09
CA GLU A 80 9.81 11.80 8.50
C GLU A 80 10.84 12.52 9.39
N PRO A 81 10.45 12.94 10.60
CA PRO A 81 11.41 13.50 11.56
C PRO A 81 12.51 12.48 11.90
N TYR A 82 13.69 12.96 12.20
CA TYR A 82 14.72 12.13 12.83
C TYR A 82 14.30 11.78 14.25
N MET A 83 14.45 10.52 14.66
CA MET A 83 14.20 10.10 16.05
C MET A 83 15.17 10.75 17.04
N ALA A 84 16.38 11.07 16.60
CA ALA A 84 17.40 11.75 17.37
C ALA A 84 17.90 12.99 16.61
N PRO A 85 17.11 14.09 16.57
CA PRO A 85 17.44 15.28 15.76
C PRO A 85 18.75 15.96 16.22
N GLY A 86 19.17 15.81 17.48
CA GLY A 86 20.43 16.32 17.97
C GLY A 86 21.69 15.61 17.44
N LEU A 87 21.54 14.49 16.73
CA LEU A 87 22.68 13.78 16.10
C LEU A 87 22.91 14.17 14.64
N VAL A 88 22.14 15.11 14.11
CA VAL A 88 22.26 15.61 12.74
C VAL A 88 22.36 17.14 12.75
N THR A 89 22.72 17.73 11.61
CA THR A 89 22.75 19.20 11.51
C THR A 89 21.32 19.77 11.60
N PRO A 90 21.14 21.02 12.07
CA PRO A 90 19.83 21.67 12.17
C PRO A 90 19.05 21.63 10.86
N GLU A 91 19.69 21.85 9.71
CA GLU A 91 19.06 21.84 8.39
C GLU A 91 18.55 20.44 8.02
N LYS A 92 19.29 19.38 8.39
CA LYS A 92 18.85 18.00 8.20
C LYS A 92 17.70 17.65 9.12
N ALA A 93 17.76 18.09 10.38
CA ALA A 93 16.68 17.87 11.35
C ALA A 93 15.38 18.52 10.89
N GLU A 94 15.43 19.75 10.38
CA GLU A 94 14.29 20.48 9.85
C GLU A 94 13.73 19.84 8.58
N ARG A 95 14.60 19.49 7.63
CA ARG A 95 14.18 18.83 6.38
C ARG A 95 13.56 17.46 6.59
N GLY A 96 13.95 16.76 7.65
CA GLY A 96 13.59 15.35 7.87
C GLY A 96 14.36 14.38 6.97
N LYS A 97 14.06 13.09 7.13
CA LYS A 97 14.66 11.97 6.38
C LYS A 97 13.65 11.25 5.53
N LEU A 98 14.10 10.51 4.51
CA LEU A 98 13.29 9.55 3.82
C LEU A 98 12.83 8.47 4.81
N PRO A 99 11.57 8.03 4.77
CA PRO A 99 11.12 6.86 5.53
C PRO A 99 12.01 5.64 5.25
N THR A 100 12.26 4.86 6.29
CA THR A 100 12.96 3.58 6.18
C THR A 100 11.98 2.47 5.77
N ASP A 101 12.39 1.23 5.91
CA ASP A 101 11.53 0.06 5.75
C ASP A 101 10.70 -0.29 6.99
N VAL A 102 10.78 0.52 8.06
CA VAL A 102 9.89 0.44 9.23
C VAL A 102 9.01 1.67 9.28
N TRP A 103 7.72 1.49 9.00
CA TRP A 103 6.74 2.58 8.95
C TRP A 103 5.86 2.57 10.19
N TRP A 104 6.00 3.60 11.02
CA TRP A 104 5.11 3.86 12.13
C TRP A 104 3.90 4.65 11.63
N HIS A 105 2.80 3.96 11.40
CA HIS A 105 1.58 4.58 10.91
C HIS A 105 0.37 3.92 11.54
N THR A 106 -0.48 4.68 12.22
CA THR A 106 -1.68 4.14 12.88
C THR A 106 -2.65 3.53 11.88
N ILE A 107 -3.45 2.57 12.33
CA ILE A 107 -4.59 2.07 11.56
C ILE A 107 -5.66 3.18 11.42
N VAL A 108 -6.64 2.94 10.55
CA VAL A 108 -7.77 3.86 10.40
C VAL A 108 -8.52 4.00 11.73
N SER A 109 -8.61 5.21 12.23
CA SER A 109 -9.34 5.50 13.47
C SER A 109 -10.82 5.13 13.35
N THR A 110 -11.38 4.58 14.42
CA THR A 110 -12.80 4.19 14.47
C THR A 110 -13.76 5.40 14.28
N THR A 111 -13.27 6.60 14.55
CA THR A 111 -13.97 7.89 14.39
C THR A 111 -13.35 8.79 13.34
N GLY A 112 -12.36 8.28 12.58
CA GLY A 112 -11.64 9.04 11.57
C GLY A 112 -12.51 9.39 10.36
N ARG A 113 -12.26 10.57 9.76
CA ARG A 113 -13.01 11.04 8.58
C ARG A 113 -12.86 10.14 7.35
N GLU A 114 -11.75 9.43 7.25
CA GLU A 114 -11.50 8.49 6.12
C GLU A 114 -12.20 7.13 6.30
N LYS A 115 -12.81 6.88 7.47
CA LYS A 115 -13.45 5.60 7.76
C LYS A 115 -14.67 5.38 6.87
N THR A 116 -14.66 4.26 6.11
CA THR A 116 -15.78 3.85 5.26
C THR A 116 -16.75 2.87 5.95
N GLY A 117 -16.33 2.29 7.08
CA GLY A 117 -17.06 1.21 7.74
C GLY A 117 -16.65 -0.18 7.26
N TYR A 118 -15.93 -0.30 6.14
CA TYR A 118 -15.45 -1.59 5.64
C TYR A 118 -14.41 -2.20 6.58
N PRO A 119 -14.53 -3.49 6.92
CA PRO A 119 -13.52 -4.18 7.72
C PRO A 119 -12.15 -4.12 7.06
N THR A 120 -11.09 -4.11 7.85
CA THR A 120 -9.69 -4.17 7.35
C THR A 120 -9.27 -3.00 6.44
N GLN A 121 -9.99 -1.89 6.42
CA GLN A 121 -9.61 -0.69 5.67
C GLN A 121 -8.18 -0.26 6.01
N LYS A 122 -7.36 -0.04 4.97
CA LYS A 122 -6.00 0.47 5.12
C LYS A 122 -5.98 2.00 5.16
N PRO A 123 -5.06 2.61 5.93
CA PRO A 123 -4.92 4.06 5.98
C PRO A 123 -4.48 4.64 4.63
N LEU A 124 -5.03 5.78 4.28
CA LEU A 124 -4.72 6.49 3.03
C LEU A 124 -3.22 6.86 2.95
N GLY A 125 -2.59 7.23 4.07
CA GLY A 125 -1.18 7.59 4.13
C GLY A 125 -0.23 6.48 3.68
N ILE A 126 -0.54 5.21 3.98
CA ILE A 126 0.24 4.05 3.52
C ILE A 126 0.19 3.96 1.99
N LEU A 127 -1.01 4.05 1.40
CA LEU A 127 -1.19 3.93 -0.05
C LEU A 127 -0.62 5.13 -0.82
N ARG A 128 -0.74 6.34 -0.26
CA ARG A 128 -0.09 7.54 -0.83
C ARG A 128 1.42 7.34 -0.94
N ARG A 129 2.08 6.91 0.13
CA ARG A 129 3.52 6.66 0.17
C ARG A 129 3.95 5.66 -0.89
N ILE A 130 3.24 4.54 -1.01
CA ILE A 130 3.49 3.51 -2.02
C ILE A 130 3.37 4.09 -3.44
N ILE A 131 2.25 4.76 -3.73
CA ILE A 131 1.95 5.28 -5.06
C ILE A 131 2.89 6.40 -5.47
N GLN A 132 3.21 7.32 -4.54
CA GLN A 132 4.18 8.39 -4.78
C GLN A 132 5.56 7.86 -5.14
N ALA A 133 6.04 6.86 -4.37
CA ALA A 133 7.37 6.30 -4.58
C ALA A 133 7.49 5.55 -5.93
N SER A 134 6.46 4.79 -6.33
CA SER A 134 6.59 3.76 -7.36
C SER A 134 5.73 3.98 -8.59
N SER A 135 5.22 5.20 -8.80
CA SER A 135 4.47 5.56 -10.01
C SER A 135 4.59 7.05 -10.32
N LYS A 136 4.37 7.41 -11.59
CA LYS A 136 4.26 8.79 -12.07
C LYS A 136 2.80 9.18 -12.22
N GLU A 137 2.53 10.47 -12.29
CA GLU A 137 1.22 10.97 -12.69
C GLU A 137 0.80 10.40 -14.05
N GLY A 138 -0.45 9.95 -14.16
CA GLY A 138 -0.98 9.28 -15.34
C GLY A 138 -0.71 7.78 -15.43
N ASP A 139 0.18 7.21 -14.60
CA ASP A 139 0.41 5.77 -14.55
C ASP A 139 -0.83 5.01 -14.07
N LEU A 140 -0.86 3.71 -14.34
CA LEU A 140 -1.95 2.82 -13.94
C LEU A 140 -1.59 2.05 -12.66
N VAL A 141 -2.41 2.20 -11.63
CA VAL A 141 -2.35 1.46 -10.38
C VAL A 141 -3.41 0.38 -10.37
N LEU A 142 -3.02 -0.87 -10.11
CA LEU A 142 -3.94 -2.01 -10.06
C LEU A 142 -4.00 -2.57 -8.64
N ASP A 143 -5.22 -2.75 -8.12
CA ASP A 143 -5.47 -3.48 -6.87
C ASP A 143 -6.60 -4.49 -7.10
N PHE A 144 -6.26 -5.78 -7.02
CA PHE A 144 -7.21 -6.88 -7.25
C PHE A 144 -7.74 -7.52 -5.95
N PHE A 145 -7.49 -6.88 -4.80
CA PHE A 145 -8.11 -7.12 -3.50
C PHE A 145 -8.53 -5.80 -2.86
N ALA A 146 -9.27 -4.99 -3.63
CA ALA A 146 -9.46 -3.57 -3.38
C ALA A 146 -10.17 -3.20 -2.06
N GLY A 147 -10.95 -4.11 -1.49
CA GLY A 147 -11.60 -3.96 -0.18
C GLY A 147 -12.38 -2.64 -0.08
N SER A 148 -11.89 -1.71 0.72
CA SER A 148 -12.50 -0.38 0.90
C SER A 148 -12.14 0.65 -0.18
N GLY A 149 -11.35 0.27 -1.20
CA GLY A 149 -10.92 1.15 -2.28
C GLY A 149 -9.91 2.23 -1.90
N THR A 150 -9.14 2.03 -0.83
CA THR A 150 -8.14 3.02 -0.40
C THR A 150 -7.09 3.26 -1.48
N THR A 151 -6.69 2.22 -2.21
CA THR A 151 -5.74 2.32 -3.32
C THR A 151 -6.26 3.23 -4.43
N GLY A 152 -7.53 3.08 -4.85
CA GLY A 152 -8.14 3.93 -5.86
C GLY A 152 -8.29 5.38 -5.41
N ALA A 153 -8.66 5.59 -4.14
CA ALA A 153 -8.77 6.92 -3.55
C ALA A 153 -7.42 7.65 -3.54
N ALA A 154 -6.35 6.94 -3.16
CA ALA A 154 -4.98 7.49 -3.19
C ALA A 154 -4.48 7.73 -4.61
N ALA A 155 -4.74 6.80 -5.54
CA ALA A 155 -4.35 6.92 -6.93
C ALA A 155 -5.01 8.15 -7.59
N ALA A 156 -6.33 8.31 -7.42
CA ALA A 156 -7.07 9.45 -7.96
C ALA A 156 -6.56 10.79 -7.40
N GLU A 157 -6.34 10.86 -6.07
CA GLU A 157 -5.81 12.06 -5.42
C GLU A 157 -4.44 12.48 -5.98
N LEU A 158 -3.63 11.51 -6.34
CA LEU A 158 -2.28 11.71 -6.85
C LEU A 158 -2.22 11.78 -8.40
N GLY A 159 -3.35 11.87 -9.10
CA GLY A 159 -3.39 11.96 -10.56
C GLY A 159 -3.02 10.68 -11.30
N ARG A 160 -3.14 9.52 -10.64
CA ARG A 160 -2.91 8.20 -11.26
C ARG A 160 -4.24 7.61 -11.72
N ARG A 161 -4.21 6.86 -12.82
CA ARG A 161 -5.32 6.00 -13.21
C ARG A 161 -5.36 4.77 -12.32
N PHE A 162 -6.51 4.13 -12.18
CA PHE A 162 -6.61 2.94 -11.34
C PHE A 162 -7.57 1.90 -11.93
N ILE A 163 -7.31 0.64 -11.59
CA ILE A 163 -8.24 -0.48 -11.74
C ILE A 163 -8.35 -1.14 -10.37
N LEU A 164 -9.58 -1.23 -9.86
CA LEU A 164 -9.89 -1.87 -8.59
C LEU A 164 -10.75 -3.09 -8.86
N ILE A 165 -10.37 -4.22 -8.29
CA ILE A 165 -11.11 -5.48 -8.44
C ILE A 165 -11.39 -6.04 -7.06
N ASP A 166 -12.62 -6.45 -6.84
CA ASP A 166 -13.01 -7.22 -5.65
C ASP A 166 -14.17 -8.15 -5.99
N GLN A 167 -14.22 -9.30 -5.34
CA GLN A 167 -15.32 -10.24 -5.53
C GLN A 167 -16.50 -9.99 -4.58
N ASN A 168 -16.29 -9.19 -3.52
CA ASN A 168 -17.32 -8.89 -2.52
C ASN A 168 -18.20 -7.73 -3.00
N PRO A 169 -19.52 -7.93 -3.18
CA PRO A 169 -20.44 -6.84 -3.55
C PRO A 169 -20.45 -5.66 -2.56
N GLU A 170 -20.22 -5.91 -1.27
CA GLU A 170 -20.12 -4.86 -0.26
C GLU A 170 -18.90 -3.97 -0.52
N SER A 171 -17.77 -4.57 -0.89
CA SER A 171 -16.57 -3.84 -1.30
C SER A 171 -16.88 -2.88 -2.46
N ILE A 172 -17.55 -3.38 -3.51
CA ILE A 172 -17.90 -2.58 -4.68
C ILE A 172 -18.80 -1.38 -4.30
N ALA A 173 -19.78 -1.59 -3.43
CA ALA A 173 -20.64 -0.51 -2.96
C ALA A 173 -19.86 0.57 -2.16
N VAL A 174 -18.94 0.12 -1.30
CA VAL A 174 -18.07 1.01 -0.50
C VAL A 174 -17.10 1.79 -1.40
N ILE A 175 -16.47 1.14 -2.38
CA ILE A 175 -15.58 1.77 -3.36
C ILE A 175 -16.34 2.86 -4.12
N SER A 176 -17.50 2.52 -4.70
CA SER A 176 -18.30 3.47 -5.49
C SER A 176 -18.67 4.70 -4.66
N GLY A 177 -19.24 4.52 -3.48
CA GLY A 177 -19.61 5.63 -2.61
C GLY A 177 -18.43 6.48 -2.12
N ARG A 178 -17.24 5.88 -1.98
CA ARG A 178 -16.00 6.59 -1.65
C ARG A 178 -15.52 7.48 -2.80
N LEU A 179 -15.46 6.93 -4.01
CA LEU A 179 -15.02 7.66 -5.21
C LEU A 179 -16.01 8.77 -5.58
N GLU A 180 -17.31 8.52 -5.49
CA GLU A 180 -18.37 9.52 -5.68
C GLU A 180 -18.21 10.72 -4.73
N LYS A 181 -17.99 10.45 -3.44
CA LYS A 181 -17.74 11.51 -2.42
C LYS A 181 -16.47 12.33 -2.71
N GLN A 182 -15.50 11.75 -3.39
CA GLN A 182 -14.27 12.45 -3.84
C GLN A 182 -14.46 13.19 -5.16
N GLY A 183 -15.61 13.04 -5.83
CA GLY A 183 -15.85 13.62 -7.17
C GLY A 183 -15.04 12.94 -8.28
N VAL A 184 -14.62 11.69 -8.06
CA VAL A 184 -13.80 10.92 -9.00
C VAL A 184 -14.71 10.20 -9.99
N ALA A 185 -14.52 10.44 -11.28
CA ALA A 185 -15.22 9.68 -12.32
C ALA A 185 -14.63 8.26 -12.46
N PHE A 186 -15.48 7.27 -12.53
CA PHE A 186 -15.09 5.86 -12.71
C PHE A 186 -16.14 5.11 -13.53
N GLU A 187 -15.74 3.98 -14.11
CA GLU A 187 -16.63 3.05 -14.78
C GLU A 187 -16.70 1.74 -13.97
N LEU A 188 -17.90 1.25 -13.73
CA LEU A 188 -18.13 -0.02 -13.06
C LEU A 188 -18.38 -1.12 -14.08
N GLN A 189 -17.49 -2.11 -14.11
CA GLN A 189 -17.63 -3.29 -14.96
C GLN A 189 -17.90 -4.55 -14.13
N ARG A 190 -18.85 -5.36 -14.58
CA ARG A 190 -19.09 -6.70 -13.98
C ARG A 190 -18.35 -7.75 -14.79
N ALA A 191 -17.64 -8.64 -14.10
CA ALA A 191 -17.07 -9.82 -14.75
C ALA A 191 -18.19 -10.62 -15.43
N ARG A 192 -17.98 -11.00 -16.69
CA ARG A 192 -18.92 -11.89 -17.37
C ARG A 192 -18.88 -13.26 -16.67
N PRO A 193 -20.03 -13.91 -16.42
CA PRO A 193 -20.03 -15.30 -15.95
C PRO A 193 -19.22 -16.13 -16.94
N GLN A 194 -18.21 -16.83 -16.46
CA GLN A 194 -17.59 -17.87 -17.28
C GLN A 194 -18.59 -19.01 -17.39
N ASN A 195 -19.14 -19.23 -18.58
CA ASN A 195 -19.84 -20.46 -18.90
C ASN A 195 -18.82 -21.60 -18.74
N ARG A 196 -18.98 -22.38 -17.68
CA ARG A 196 -18.25 -23.65 -17.48
C ARG A 196 -18.80 -24.71 -18.39
#